data_d940a286885cedf21077836ea9739e85
#
_entry.id   d940a286885cedf21077836ea9739e85
#
_cell.length_a   1.000
_cell.length_b   1.000
_cell.length_c   1.000
_cell.angle_alpha   90.00
_cell.angle_beta   90.00
_cell.angle_gamma   90.00
#
_symmetry.space_group_name_H-M   'P 1'
#
loop_
_entity.id
_entity.type
_entity.pdbx_description
1 polymer ?
#
loop_
_entity_poly.entity_id
_entity_poly.type
_entity_poly.pdbx_seq_one_letter_code
_entity_poly.pdbx_strand_id
1 'polypeptide(L)'
;MDFNAWLVDVTGEIDGFMYTYILLILLVAVGVYFTIRTKGVQIRFIKDMFKQLTEKKHVQGERSISSFQALMVSTASRVGTGNIAGVATAIATGGPGAVFWMWLMALVGAASAFVESTLAQIWKVRGTDGEFRGGPAYYIHQALGSRKLGVLFSVLLILCFAFGFNGLQAFNACSALEYYIPDYATNGVAVAAGLGLVVFTAGVIFGGSKRISVITSIIVPVMAIAYIAIALWTTIANITWLPAVFGLMFESAFDFQSIFGGFAGSVVMLGIKRGLYSNEAGMGSAPNAAATASVSHPVKQGLVQSLSVYIDTLVICTCSAMMVLVFYVQDPAAAEGLNGMPLVQMAVNNSVGPVGIHFITFAIFMFAYSSLIGNYFYAESNFRFIKNDSKAALIIFRLACLAVIFYGAVNSFDLAWNLADIFMGLMAMMNLIAILLLGKWALAALKDYSEQRAAGKDPVFVADNVPGMPQTDCWHLDEVKDFGDGPVKEYFEDAMDADVNEA
;
A
#
# COMPACT_ATOMS: atom_id res chain seq x y z
N MET A 1 -18.36 33.83 4.24
CA MET A 1 -17.61 32.63 3.81
C MET A 1 -18.21 31.45 4.55
N ASP A 2 -18.69 30.43 3.85
CA ASP A 2 -19.21 29.25 4.52
C ASP A 2 -18.08 28.59 5.30
N PHE A 3 -18.33 28.17 6.52
CA PHE A 3 -17.31 27.56 7.40
C PHE A 3 -16.70 26.31 6.77
N ASN A 4 -17.48 25.52 6.04
CA ASN A 4 -17.00 24.36 5.33
C ASN A 4 -16.04 24.74 4.18
N ALA A 5 -16.39 25.75 3.38
CA ALA A 5 -15.52 26.24 2.31
C ALA A 5 -14.18 26.75 2.86
N TRP A 6 -14.22 27.51 3.98
CA TRP A 6 -13.00 27.97 4.65
C TRP A 6 -12.13 26.78 5.15
N LEU A 7 -12.74 25.73 5.71
CA LEU A 7 -12.00 24.53 6.13
C LEU A 7 -11.36 23.81 4.95
N VAL A 8 -12.06 23.69 3.83
CA VAL A 8 -11.52 23.07 2.60
C VAL A 8 -10.32 23.86 2.09
N ASP A 9 -10.41 25.20 2.04
CA ASP A 9 -9.33 26.06 1.60
C ASP A 9 -8.10 25.92 2.52
N VAL A 10 -8.27 26.07 3.84
CA VAL A 10 -7.17 25.98 4.81
C VAL A 10 -6.51 24.60 4.80
N THR A 11 -7.31 23.54 4.75
CA THR A 11 -6.75 22.17 4.68
C THR A 11 -6.04 21.93 3.36
N GLY A 12 -6.54 22.47 2.24
CA GLY A 12 -5.88 22.39 0.93
C GLY A 12 -4.54 23.14 0.91
N GLU A 13 -4.43 24.30 1.56
CA GLU A 13 -3.17 25.04 1.69
C GLU A 13 -2.14 24.27 2.53
N ILE A 14 -2.56 23.70 3.67
CA ILE A 14 -1.68 22.87 4.53
C ILE A 14 -1.19 21.65 3.75
N ASP A 15 -2.08 20.95 3.06
CA ASP A 15 -1.76 19.79 2.24
C ASP A 15 -0.76 20.16 1.14
N GLY A 16 -1.04 21.21 0.37
CA GLY A 16 -0.16 21.71 -0.69
C GLY A 16 1.23 22.06 -0.18
N PHE A 17 1.32 22.79 0.94
CA PHE A 17 2.62 23.13 1.56
C PHE A 17 3.40 21.89 2.01
N MET A 18 2.73 20.99 2.71
CA MET A 18 3.36 19.79 3.26
C MET A 18 3.91 18.87 2.15
N TYR A 19 3.14 18.65 1.10
CA TYR A 19 3.59 17.79 0.00
C TYR A 19 4.67 18.45 -0.85
N THR A 20 4.51 19.74 -1.17
CA THR A 20 5.43 20.45 -2.06
C THR A 20 6.82 20.62 -1.45
N TYR A 21 6.89 21.04 -0.19
CA TYR A 21 8.15 21.50 0.40
C TYR A 21 8.80 20.50 1.35
N ILE A 22 8.04 19.55 1.91
CA ILE A 22 8.55 18.65 2.94
C ILE A 22 8.55 17.20 2.47
N LEU A 23 7.35 16.67 2.20
CA LEU A 23 7.17 15.23 2.01
C LEU A 23 7.82 14.71 0.73
N LEU A 24 7.66 15.44 -0.37
CA LEU A 24 8.27 15.07 -1.66
C LEU A 24 9.80 14.96 -1.54
N ILE A 25 10.44 15.98 -0.96
CA ILE A 25 11.90 15.99 -0.76
C ILE A 25 12.33 14.82 0.13
N LEU A 26 11.60 14.60 1.23
CA LEU A 26 11.90 13.54 2.19
C LEU A 26 11.74 12.14 1.56
N LEU A 27 10.66 11.90 0.80
CA LEU A 27 10.40 10.64 0.10
C LEU A 27 11.50 10.29 -0.89
N VAL A 28 11.86 11.26 -1.75
CA VAL A 28 12.90 11.06 -2.75
C VAL A 28 14.27 10.84 -2.08
N ALA A 29 14.63 11.70 -1.12
CA ALA A 29 15.91 11.61 -0.42
C ALA A 29 16.06 10.27 0.32
N VAL A 30 15.04 9.84 1.06
CA VAL A 30 15.06 8.56 1.81
C VAL A 30 15.09 7.37 0.86
N GLY A 31 14.27 7.40 -0.20
CA GLY A 31 14.25 6.32 -1.18
C GLY A 31 15.57 6.17 -1.93
N VAL A 32 16.20 7.28 -2.35
CA VAL A 32 17.54 7.28 -2.98
C VAL A 32 18.60 6.82 -1.97
N TYR A 33 18.56 7.33 -0.73
CA TYR A 33 19.47 6.92 0.34
C TYR A 33 19.44 5.39 0.54
N PHE A 34 18.25 4.80 0.68
CA PHE A 34 18.14 3.36 0.87
C PHE A 34 18.45 2.57 -0.40
N THR A 35 18.12 3.09 -1.59
CA THR A 35 18.56 2.47 -2.85
C THR A 35 20.07 2.31 -2.90
N ILE A 36 20.82 3.36 -2.54
CA ILE A 36 22.29 3.34 -2.51
C ILE A 36 22.79 2.42 -1.39
N ARG A 37 22.29 2.56 -0.16
CA ARG A 37 22.74 1.80 1.01
C ARG A 37 22.49 0.30 0.90
N THR A 38 21.39 -0.09 0.28
CA THR A 38 21.03 -1.50 0.02
C THR A 38 21.66 -2.05 -1.27
N LYS A 39 22.42 -1.22 -2.01
CA LYS A 39 23.01 -1.55 -3.33
C LYS A 39 21.93 -2.01 -4.32
N GLY A 40 20.80 -1.28 -4.36
CA GLY A 40 19.68 -1.58 -5.26
C GLY A 40 18.98 -2.89 -4.96
N VAL A 41 18.66 -3.17 -3.69
CA VAL A 41 17.98 -4.40 -3.25
C VAL A 41 16.74 -4.71 -4.07
N GLN A 42 15.96 -3.71 -4.39
CA GLN A 42 14.71 -3.78 -5.16
C GLN A 42 14.90 -4.25 -6.62
N ILE A 43 16.13 -4.22 -7.13
CA ILE A 43 16.47 -4.73 -8.47
C ILE A 43 17.29 -6.03 -8.34
N ARG A 44 18.30 -6.02 -7.48
CA ARG A 44 19.26 -7.12 -7.31
C ARG A 44 18.59 -8.44 -6.90
N PHE A 45 17.56 -8.37 -6.05
CA PHE A 45 16.85 -9.55 -5.52
C PHE A 45 15.49 -9.81 -6.15
N ILE A 46 15.24 -9.33 -7.37
CA ILE A 46 13.93 -9.50 -8.03
C ILE A 46 13.52 -10.99 -8.15
N LYS A 47 14.46 -11.90 -8.40
CA LYS A 47 14.18 -13.35 -8.44
C LYS A 47 13.79 -13.90 -7.07
N ASP A 48 14.43 -13.43 -6.02
CA ASP A 48 14.12 -13.84 -4.65
C ASP A 48 12.75 -13.28 -4.22
N MET A 49 12.35 -12.08 -4.66
CA MET A 49 11.01 -11.54 -4.40
C MET A 49 9.91 -12.51 -4.84
N PHE A 50 10.01 -13.04 -6.06
CA PHE A 50 9.04 -14.03 -6.56
C PHE A 50 9.15 -15.38 -5.83
N LYS A 51 10.36 -15.82 -5.48
CA LYS A 51 10.56 -17.07 -4.74
C LYS A 51 9.87 -17.04 -3.38
N GLN A 52 9.91 -15.91 -2.67
CA GLN A 52 9.29 -15.76 -1.34
C GLN A 52 7.75 -15.88 -1.36
N LEU A 53 7.11 -15.70 -2.50
CA LEU A 53 5.65 -15.86 -2.62
C LEU A 53 5.20 -17.32 -2.42
N THR A 54 6.05 -18.27 -2.73
CA THR A 54 5.76 -19.71 -2.64
C THR A 54 6.32 -20.34 -1.37
N GLU A 55 6.95 -19.54 -0.50
CA GLU A 55 7.53 -20.04 0.75
C GLU A 55 6.44 -20.58 1.68
N LYS A 56 6.71 -21.75 2.26
CA LYS A 56 5.83 -22.36 3.26
C LYS A 56 5.92 -21.60 4.58
N LYS A 57 4.87 -21.67 5.39
CA LYS A 57 4.85 -21.10 6.72
C LYS A 57 5.83 -21.85 7.62
N HIS A 58 6.63 -21.11 8.40
CA HIS A 58 7.60 -21.70 9.34
C HIS A 58 6.97 -22.00 10.71
N VAL A 59 6.01 -21.17 11.15
CA VAL A 59 5.21 -21.47 12.36
C VAL A 59 3.92 -22.13 11.95
N GLN A 60 3.72 -23.36 12.37
CA GLN A 60 2.46 -24.07 12.16
C GLN A 60 1.44 -23.60 13.21
N GLY A 61 0.26 -23.20 12.76
CA GLY A 61 -0.86 -22.79 13.63
C GLY A 61 -2.03 -22.30 12.78
N GLU A 62 -3.23 -22.48 13.31
CA GLU A 62 -4.46 -22.08 12.60
C GLU A 62 -4.49 -20.60 12.22
N ARG A 63 -3.80 -19.74 12.97
CA ARG A 63 -3.79 -18.28 12.78
C ARG A 63 -2.55 -17.74 12.09
N SER A 64 -1.57 -18.58 11.71
CA SER A 64 -0.39 -18.10 10.99
C SER A 64 -0.73 -17.66 9.56
N ILE A 65 -0.12 -16.56 9.11
CA ILE A 65 -0.29 -15.96 7.79
C ILE A 65 0.97 -16.21 6.95
N SER A 66 0.80 -16.66 5.69
CA SER A 66 1.93 -16.87 4.77
C SER A 66 2.41 -15.55 4.16
N SER A 67 3.62 -15.57 3.55
CA SER A 67 4.15 -14.43 2.78
C SER A 67 3.18 -13.96 1.69
N PHE A 68 2.58 -14.90 0.95
CA PHE A 68 1.59 -14.58 -0.06
C PHE A 68 0.31 -13.96 0.53
N GLN A 69 -0.18 -14.48 1.65
CA GLN A 69 -1.36 -13.90 2.32
C GLN A 69 -1.08 -12.47 2.84
N ALA A 70 0.11 -12.24 3.41
CA ALA A 70 0.51 -10.90 3.85
C ALA A 70 0.65 -9.93 2.66
N LEU A 71 1.20 -10.41 1.52
CA LEU A 71 1.21 -9.65 0.28
C LEU A 71 -0.21 -9.31 -0.17
N MET A 72 -1.13 -10.26 -0.17
CA MET A 72 -2.51 -10.02 -0.62
C MET A 72 -3.27 -9.05 0.29
N VAL A 73 -3.01 -9.05 1.59
CA VAL A 73 -3.56 -8.05 2.52
C VAL A 73 -3.01 -6.66 2.20
N SER A 74 -1.69 -6.52 2.02
CA SER A 74 -1.09 -5.22 1.69
C SER A 74 -1.50 -4.76 0.28
N THR A 75 -1.61 -5.66 -0.68
CA THR A 75 -2.09 -5.34 -2.04
C THR A 75 -3.57 -4.96 -2.02
N ALA A 76 -4.39 -5.59 -1.17
CA ALA A 76 -5.81 -5.22 -1.01
C ALA A 76 -5.99 -3.77 -0.56
N SER A 77 -5.15 -3.27 0.36
CA SER A 77 -5.16 -1.86 0.78
C SER A 77 -4.71 -0.94 -0.35
N ARG A 78 -3.57 -1.25 -0.98
CA ARG A 78 -2.93 -0.45 -2.02
C ARG A 78 -3.75 -0.37 -3.30
N VAL A 79 -4.14 -1.55 -3.85
CA VAL A 79 -4.86 -1.65 -5.11
C VAL A 79 -6.35 -1.35 -4.88
N GLY A 80 -6.67 -0.08 -4.90
CA GLY A 80 -7.99 0.47 -4.65
C GLY A 80 -8.46 1.41 -5.75
N THR A 81 -9.39 2.28 -5.40
CA THR A 81 -9.92 3.30 -6.32
C THR A 81 -8.84 4.29 -6.76
N GLY A 82 -7.77 4.45 -5.97
CA GLY A 82 -6.61 5.28 -6.31
C GLY A 82 -5.88 4.84 -7.57
N ASN A 83 -5.78 3.53 -7.80
CA ASN A 83 -5.13 2.97 -8.99
C ASN A 83 -5.96 3.16 -10.26
N ILE A 84 -7.25 3.36 -10.13
CA ILE A 84 -8.18 3.56 -11.26
C ILE A 84 -8.48 5.06 -11.39
N ALA A 85 -9.35 5.58 -10.55
CA ALA A 85 -9.79 6.97 -10.58
C ALA A 85 -8.65 7.94 -10.22
N GLY A 86 -7.79 7.59 -9.26
CA GLY A 86 -6.67 8.44 -8.85
C GLY A 86 -5.61 8.65 -9.93
N VAL A 87 -5.30 7.62 -10.73
CA VAL A 87 -4.41 7.74 -11.89
C VAL A 87 -5.03 8.62 -12.98
N ALA A 88 -6.32 8.43 -13.26
CA ALA A 88 -7.05 9.27 -14.21
C ALA A 88 -7.09 10.73 -13.75
N THR A 89 -7.30 10.98 -12.44
CA THR A 89 -7.22 12.32 -11.86
C THR A 89 -5.81 12.92 -12.01
N ALA A 90 -4.75 12.15 -11.75
CA ALA A 90 -3.38 12.62 -11.92
C ALA A 90 -3.10 13.06 -13.37
N ILE A 91 -3.59 12.31 -14.35
CA ILE A 91 -3.45 12.64 -15.77
C ILE A 91 -4.29 13.88 -16.13
N ALA A 92 -5.55 13.95 -15.67
CA ALA A 92 -6.46 15.03 -16.00
C ALA A 92 -6.02 16.38 -15.38
N THR A 93 -5.50 16.38 -14.16
CA THR A 93 -5.15 17.60 -13.43
C THR A 93 -3.67 17.96 -13.50
N GLY A 94 -2.78 16.95 -13.53
CA GLY A 94 -1.33 17.14 -13.57
C GLY A 94 -0.73 17.01 -14.97
N GLY A 95 -1.45 16.36 -15.86
CA GLY A 95 -1.00 16.06 -17.21
C GLY A 95 -0.44 14.63 -17.36
N PRO A 96 -0.28 14.16 -18.61
CA PRO A 96 0.16 12.80 -18.96
C PRO A 96 1.49 12.38 -18.34
N GLY A 97 2.40 13.33 -18.14
CA GLY A 97 3.72 13.11 -17.54
C GLY A 97 3.69 12.67 -16.08
N ALA A 98 2.56 12.83 -15.37
CA ALA A 98 2.40 12.35 -14.00
C ALA A 98 2.69 10.86 -13.87
N VAL A 99 2.37 10.07 -14.89
CA VAL A 99 2.63 8.62 -14.93
C VAL A 99 4.12 8.30 -14.86
N PHE A 100 4.95 9.05 -15.57
CA PHE A 100 6.41 8.90 -15.50
C PHE A 100 6.93 9.12 -14.07
N TRP A 101 6.46 10.15 -13.40
CA TRP A 101 6.89 10.45 -12.03
C TRP A 101 6.35 9.43 -11.02
N MET A 102 5.17 8.86 -11.26
CA MET A 102 4.68 7.70 -10.49
C MET A 102 5.62 6.49 -10.64
N TRP A 103 6.07 6.16 -11.85
CA TRP A 103 7.00 5.06 -12.09
C TRP A 103 8.35 5.28 -11.40
N LEU A 104 8.88 6.49 -11.52
CA LEU A 104 10.14 6.85 -10.85
C LEU A 104 10.04 6.68 -9.34
N MET A 105 8.93 7.14 -8.75
CA MET A 105 8.67 6.99 -7.31
C MET A 105 8.48 5.54 -6.89
N ALA A 106 7.89 4.70 -7.72
CA ALA A 106 7.80 3.27 -7.42
C ALA A 106 9.17 2.60 -7.38
N LEU A 107 10.04 2.93 -8.35
CA LEU A 107 11.40 2.38 -8.40
C LEU A 107 12.25 2.80 -7.18
N VAL A 108 12.17 4.06 -6.81
CA VAL A 108 12.92 4.60 -5.66
C VAL A 108 12.27 4.20 -4.33
N GLY A 109 10.95 4.30 -4.25
CA GLY A 109 10.17 3.98 -3.04
C GLY A 109 10.23 2.51 -2.63
N ALA A 110 10.41 1.59 -3.58
CA ALA A 110 10.53 0.16 -3.29
C ALA A 110 11.68 -0.18 -2.32
N ALA A 111 12.75 0.62 -2.29
CA ALA A 111 13.82 0.48 -1.30
C ALA A 111 13.37 0.90 0.10
N SER A 112 12.56 1.96 0.23
CA SER A 112 11.95 2.36 1.50
C SER A 112 10.96 1.29 2.00
N ALA A 113 10.11 0.76 1.11
CA ALA A 113 9.18 -0.33 1.42
C ALA A 113 9.90 -1.60 1.90
N PHE A 114 11.06 -1.91 1.31
CA PHE A 114 11.94 -2.98 1.77
C PHE A 114 12.39 -2.76 3.21
N VAL A 115 12.91 -1.58 3.51
CA VAL A 115 13.47 -1.26 4.84
C VAL A 115 12.38 -1.25 5.92
N GLU A 116 11.28 -0.53 5.69
CA GLU A 116 10.19 -0.44 6.67
C GLU A 116 9.57 -1.80 6.98
N SER A 117 9.40 -2.66 5.98
CA SER A 117 8.82 -3.99 6.15
C SER A 117 9.78 -4.98 6.79
N THR A 118 11.09 -4.85 6.52
CA THR A 118 12.13 -5.61 7.24
C THR A 118 12.17 -5.22 8.70
N LEU A 119 12.12 -3.92 9.03
CA LEU A 119 12.08 -3.43 10.40
C LEU A 119 10.82 -3.92 11.14
N ALA A 120 9.67 -3.92 10.46
CA ALA A 120 8.42 -4.41 11.04
C ALA A 120 8.47 -5.90 11.38
N GLN A 121 9.17 -6.69 10.60
CA GLN A 121 9.43 -8.09 10.90
C GLN A 121 10.44 -8.29 12.04
N ILE A 122 11.49 -7.46 12.12
CA ILE A 122 12.49 -7.54 13.22
C ILE A 122 11.81 -7.29 14.57
N TRP A 123 10.95 -6.27 14.66
CA TRP A 123 10.25 -5.89 15.90
C TRP A 123 8.77 -6.28 15.91
N LYS A 124 8.43 -7.41 15.30
CA LYS A 124 7.09 -7.98 15.47
C LYS A 124 6.93 -8.61 16.85
N VAL A 125 5.69 -8.64 17.33
CA VAL A 125 5.33 -9.25 18.60
C VAL A 125 4.33 -10.39 18.39
N ARG A 126 4.32 -11.36 19.28
CA ARG A 126 3.29 -12.40 19.32
C ARG A 126 2.14 -11.96 20.21
N GLY A 127 0.95 -11.81 19.66
CA GLY A 127 -0.26 -11.51 20.42
C GLY A 127 -0.72 -12.68 21.28
N THR A 128 -1.58 -12.41 22.25
CA THR A 128 -2.19 -13.42 23.14
C THR A 128 -3.04 -14.45 22.38
N ASP A 129 -3.47 -14.12 21.18
CA ASP A 129 -4.22 -14.97 20.24
C ASP A 129 -3.32 -15.81 19.32
N GLY A 130 -1.98 -15.70 19.49
CA GLY A 130 -0.98 -16.41 18.68
C GLY A 130 -0.70 -15.78 17.30
N GLU A 131 -1.35 -14.65 16.95
CA GLU A 131 -1.06 -13.91 15.73
C GLU A 131 0.18 -13.02 15.90
N PHE A 132 0.98 -12.87 14.82
CA PHE A 132 2.03 -11.87 14.79
C PHE A 132 1.46 -10.48 14.49
N ARG A 133 2.00 -9.46 15.16
CA ARG A 133 1.65 -8.06 14.97
C ARG A 133 2.91 -7.21 14.93
N GLY A 134 2.89 -6.12 14.19
CA GLY A 134 4.02 -5.22 14.09
C GLY A 134 3.67 -4.02 13.21
N GLY A 135 4.70 -3.31 12.78
CA GLY A 135 4.58 -2.08 12.00
C GLY A 135 5.29 -0.91 12.68
N PRO A 136 5.15 0.32 12.16
CA PRO A 136 5.89 1.47 12.68
C PRO A 136 5.65 1.75 14.15
N ALA A 137 4.42 1.64 14.64
CA ALA A 137 4.13 1.84 16.06
C ALA A 137 4.98 0.93 16.97
N TYR A 138 5.18 -0.33 16.55
CA TYR A 138 5.93 -1.32 17.32
C TYR A 138 7.43 -1.04 17.26
N TYR A 139 8.04 -0.82 16.09
CA TYR A 139 9.47 -0.56 16.05
C TYR A 139 9.84 0.84 16.58
N ILE A 140 8.96 1.84 16.51
CA ILE A 140 9.15 3.12 17.20
C ILE A 140 9.13 2.90 18.72
N HIS A 141 8.22 2.08 19.21
CA HIS A 141 8.16 1.79 20.64
C HIS A 141 9.37 0.98 21.12
N GLN A 142 9.67 -0.15 20.48
CA GLN A 142 10.68 -1.09 20.96
C GLN A 142 12.11 -0.60 20.68
N ALA A 143 12.39 -0.14 19.45
CA ALA A 143 13.74 0.21 19.04
C ALA A 143 14.13 1.66 19.33
N LEU A 144 13.18 2.62 19.29
CA LEU A 144 13.41 4.01 19.69
C LEU A 144 12.99 4.31 21.14
N GLY A 145 12.40 3.34 21.86
CA GLY A 145 12.01 3.48 23.26
C GLY A 145 10.82 4.42 23.50
N SER A 146 10.08 4.85 22.46
CA SER A 146 9.02 5.85 22.61
C SER A 146 7.63 5.32 22.34
N ARG A 147 6.92 4.86 23.40
CA ARG A 147 5.51 4.47 23.27
C ARG A 147 4.62 5.64 22.84
N LYS A 148 4.93 6.87 23.26
CA LYS A 148 4.13 8.06 22.91
C LYS A 148 4.14 8.31 21.41
N LEU A 149 5.31 8.24 20.75
CA LEU A 149 5.43 8.38 19.31
C LEU A 149 4.76 7.21 18.58
N GLY A 150 4.87 5.96 19.10
CA GLY A 150 4.15 4.82 18.54
C GLY A 150 2.62 5.01 18.58
N VAL A 151 2.09 5.55 19.69
CA VAL A 151 0.66 5.87 19.83
C VAL A 151 0.26 6.99 18.86
N LEU A 152 1.08 8.04 18.73
CA LEU A 152 0.81 9.13 17.77
C LEU A 152 0.74 8.59 16.33
N PHE A 153 1.71 7.76 15.92
CA PHE A 153 1.68 7.09 14.62
C PHE A 153 0.40 6.28 14.43
N SER A 154 0.03 5.47 15.45
CA SER A 154 -1.18 4.65 15.40
C SER A 154 -2.46 5.47 15.25
N VAL A 155 -2.55 6.60 15.92
CA VAL A 155 -3.70 7.52 15.78
C VAL A 155 -3.76 8.10 14.37
N LEU A 156 -2.63 8.58 13.83
CA LEU A 156 -2.57 9.12 12.48
C LEU A 156 -2.95 8.06 11.44
N LEU A 157 -2.46 6.81 11.59
CA LEU A 157 -2.82 5.72 10.70
C LEU A 157 -4.32 5.38 10.76
N ILE A 158 -4.91 5.34 11.95
CA ILE A 158 -6.35 5.09 12.12
C ILE A 158 -7.16 6.20 11.45
N LEU A 159 -6.81 7.47 11.67
CA LEU A 159 -7.48 8.60 11.06
C LEU A 159 -7.37 8.59 9.54
N CYS A 160 -6.19 8.24 9.01
CA CYS A 160 -5.95 8.13 7.58
C CYS A 160 -6.70 6.94 6.96
N PHE A 161 -6.45 5.73 7.44
CA PHE A 161 -6.90 4.50 6.78
C PHE A 161 -8.33 4.09 7.14
N ALA A 162 -8.67 4.07 8.46
CA ALA A 162 -10.00 3.63 8.88
C ALA A 162 -11.09 4.65 8.58
N PHE A 163 -10.75 5.95 8.61
CA PHE A 163 -11.72 7.02 8.40
C PHE A 163 -11.55 7.69 7.04
N GLY A 164 -10.41 8.31 6.75
CA GLY A 164 -10.17 9.02 5.50
C GLY A 164 -10.31 8.11 4.28
N PHE A 165 -9.39 7.17 4.14
CA PHE A 165 -9.36 6.32 2.94
C PHE A 165 -10.56 5.39 2.82
N ASN A 166 -11.09 4.83 3.91
CA ASN A 166 -12.31 4.02 3.81
C ASN A 166 -13.51 4.81 3.35
N GLY A 167 -13.66 6.06 3.81
CA GLY A 167 -14.70 6.94 3.29
C GLY A 167 -14.52 7.24 1.80
N LEU A 168 -13.27 7.52 1.36
CA LEU A 168 -12.95 7.76 -0.05
C LEU A 168 -13.20 6.54 -0.94
N GLN A 169 -12.84 5.34 -0.49
CA GLN A 169 -13.12 4.11 -1.24
C GLN A 169 -14.62 3.92 -1.45
N ALA A 170 -15.42 4.14 -0.40
CA ALA A 170 -16.88 4.03 -0.48
C ALA A 170 -17.49 5.09 -1.41
N PHE A 171 -17.02 6.35 -1.31
CA PHE A 171 -17.44 7.43 -2.21
C PHE A 171 -17.14 7.12 -3.67
N ASN A 172 -15.89 6.77 -4.01
CA ASN A 172 -15.49 6.48 -5.38
C ASN A 172 -16.20 5.25 -5.96
N ALA A 173 -16.48 4.23 -5.14
CA ALA A 173 -17.28 3.09 -5.58
C ALA A 173 -18.69 3.52 -5.96
N CYS A 174 -19.36 4.32 -5.12
CA CYS A 174 -20.72 4.78 -5.38
C CYS A 174 -20.78 5.78 -6.55
N SER A 175 -19.78 6.65 -6.72
CA SER A 175 -19.72 7.60 -7.83
C SER A 175 -19.69 6.93 -9.21
N ALA A 176 -19.21 5.70 -9.29
CA ALA A 176 -19.24 4.93 -10.54
C ALA A 176 -20.67 4.59 -11.02
N LEU A 177 -21.67 4.73 -10.15
CA LEU A 177 -23.09 4.54 -10.48
C LEU A 177 -23.69 5.75 -11.20
N GLU A 178 -23.05 6.92 -11.17
CA GLU A 178 -23.50 8.15 -11.82
C GLU A 178 -23.74 7.95 -13.33
N TYR A 179 -22.93 7.14 -13.96
CA TYR A 179 -23.11 6.78 -15.37
C TYR A 179 -24.48 6.15 -15.68
N TYR A 180 -24.99 5.32 -14.74
CA TYR A 180 -26.27 4.63 -14.92
C TYR A 180 -27.46 5.44 -14.40
N ILE A 181 -27.24 6.19 -13.34
CA ILE A 181 -28.25 6.91 -12.58
C ILE A 181 -27.65 8.27 -12.23
N PRO A 182 -27.85 9.31 -13.08
CA PRO A 182 -27.27 10.65 -12.84
C PRO A 182 -27.60 11.23 -11.46
N ASP A 183 -28.78 10.92 -10.91
CA ASP A 183 -29.23 11.39 -9.60
C ASP A 183 -28.96 10.37 -8.48
N TYR A 184 -27.99 9.47 -8.64
CA TYR A 184 -27.70 8.38 -7.70
C TYR A 184 -27.51 8.86 -6.25
N ALA A 185 -26.96 10.05 -6.05
CA ALA A 185 -26.69 10.61 -4.73
C ALA A 185 -27.96 11.05 -3.99
N THR A 186 -29.05 11.38 -4.71
CA THR A 186 -30.27 11.98 -4.14
C THR A 186 -31.48 11.01 -4.15
N ASN A 187 -31.47 10.00 -4.99
CA ASN A 187 -32.59 9.06 -5.20
C ASN A 187 -32.56 7.80 -4.32
N GLY A 188 -31.66 7.73 -3.34
CA GLY A 188 -31.51 6.60 -2.42
C GLY A 188 -30.61 5.46 -2.91
N VAL A 189 -30.10 5.51 -4.15
CA VAL A 189 -29.19 4.48 -4.69
C VAL A 189 -27.85 4.48 -3.95
N ALA A 190 -27.31 5.66 -3.62
CA ALA A 190 -26.08 5.76 -2.80
C ALA A 190 -26.27 5.12 -1.41
N VAL A 191 -27.46 5.29 -0.81
CA VAL A 191 -27.80 4.66 0.48
C VAL A 191 -27.82 3.14 0.35
N ALA A 192 -28.46 2.60 -0.70
CA ALA A 192 -28.53 1.16 -0.93
C ALA A 192 -27.15 0.54 -1.19
N ALA A 193 -26.33 1.20 -2.04
CA ALA A 193 -24.96 0.77 -2.33
C ALA A 193 -24.07 0.83 -1.08
N GLY A 194 -24.17 1.92 -0.31
CA GLY A 194 -23.45 2.10 0.95
C GLY A 194 -23.80 1.04 1.99
N LEU A 195 -25.09 0.71 2.15
CA LEU A 195 -25.52 -0.39 3.02
C LEU A 195 -24.98 -1.74 2.54
N GLY A 196 -24.96 -1.99 1.23
CA GLY A 196 -24.32 -3.17 0.65
C GLY A 196 -22.85 -3.28 1.03
N LEU A 197 -22.07 -2.21 0.83
CA LEU A 197 -20.64 -2.16 1.21
C LEU A 197 -20.46 -2.41 2.71
N VAL A 198 -21.29 -1.83 3.57
CA VAL A 198 -21.25 -2.02 5.02
C VAL A 198 -21.49 -3.49 5.38
N VAL A 199 -22.54 -4.11 4.83
CA VAL A 199 -22.91 -5.51 5.14
C VAL A 199 -21.80 -6.47 4.71
N PHE A 200 -21.28 -6.32 3.47
CA PHE A 200 -20.20 -7.16 2.98
C PHE A 200 -18.91 -6.97 3.78
N THR A 201 -18.54 -5.73 4.10
CA THR A 201 -17.35 -5.43 4.91
C THR A 201 -17.50 -5.97 6.32
N ALA A 202 -18.65 -5.78 6.96
CA ALA A 202 -18.95 -6.34 8.29
C ALA A 202 -18.77 -7.87 8.30
N GLY A 203 -19.33 -8.56 7.29
CA GLY A 203 -19.20 -10.01 7.15
C GLY A 203 -17.76 -10.51 7.18
N VAL A 204 -16.79 -9.70 6.77
CA VAL A 204 -15.37 -10.05 6.74
C VAL A 204 -14.64 -9.61 8.01
N ILE A 205 -14.76 -8.33 8.40
CA ILE A 205 -13.97 -7.77 9.50
C ILE A 205 -14.30 -8.38 10.87
N PHE A 206 -15.53 -8.83 11.08
CA PHE A 206 -15.90 -9.56 12.30
C PHE A 206 -15.28 -10.97 12.38
N GLY A 207 -14.77 -11.50 11.27
CA GLY A 207 -14.05 -12.78 11.23
C GLY A 207 -12.56 -12.70 11.60
N GLY A 208 -12.01 -11.49 11.82
CA GLY A 208 -10.62 -11.24 12.23
C GLY A 208 -9.59 -11.40 11.11
N SER A 209 -8.32 -11.24 11.47
CA SER A 209 -7.17 -11.15 10.54
C SER A 209 -7.05 -12.35 9.60
N LYS A 210 -7.31 -13.56 10.10
CA LYS A 210 -7.25 -14.77 9.30
C LYS A 210 -8.30 -14.77 8.17
N ARG A 211 -9.53 -14.38 8.48
CA ARG A 211 -10.60 -14.30 7.47
C ARG A 211 -10.30 -13.23 6.43
N ILE A 212 -9.78 -12.09 6.87
CA ILE A 212 -9.33 -11.02 5.99
C ILE A 212 -8.26 -11.56 5.03
N SER A 213 -7.21 -12.20 5.54
CA SER A 213 -6.09 -12.71 4.73
C SER A 213 -6.52 -13.78 3.71
N VAL A 214 -7.48 -14.64 4.06
CA VAL A 214 -8.01 -15.66 3.15
C VAL A 214 -8.85 -15.01 2.04
N ILE A 215 -9.74 -14.09 2.38
CA ILE A 215 -10.62 -13.43 1.40
C ILE A 215 -9.80 -12.56 0.44
N THR A 216 -8.85 -11.77 0.94
CA THR A 216 -7.98 -10.96 0.09
C THR A 216 -7.11 -11.80 -0.82
N SER A 217 -6.65 -12.98 -0.37
CA SER A 217 -5.84 -13.89 -1.20
C SER A 217 -6.62 -14.53 -2.37
N ILE A 218 -7.94 -14.40 -2.38
CA ILE A 218 -8.79 -14.84 -3.50
C ILE A 218 -9.21 -13.64 -4.36
N ILE A 219 -9.75 -12.60 -3.73
CA ILE A 219 -10.33 -11.44 -4.44
C ILE A 219 -9.24 -10.69 -5.21
N VAL A 220 -8.11 -10.38 -4.57
CA VAL A 220 -7.07 -9.53 -5.16
C VAL A 220 -6.47 -10.11 -6.44
N PRO A 221 -6.03 -11.38 -6.50
CA PRO A 221 -5.52 -11.94 -7.76
C PRO A 221 -6.57 -11.99 -8.86
N VAL A 222 -7.82 -12.36 -8.54
CA VAL A 222 -8.91 -12.47 -9.53
C VAL A 222 -9.19 -11.12 -10.17
N MET A 223 -9.38 -10.07 -9.34
CA MET A 223 -9.65 -8.73 -9.86
C MET A 223 -8.44 -8.15 -10.61
N ALA A 224 -7.22 -8.37 -10.11
CA ALA A 224 -6.01 -7.88 -10.77
C ALA A 224 -5.81 -8.50 -12.15
N ILE A 225 -5.96 -9.83 -12.27
CA ILE A 225 -5.84 -10.53 -13.55
C ILE A 225 -6.91 -10.04 -14.54
N ALA A 226 -8.17 -9.91 -14.12
CA ALA A 226 -9.24 -9.43 -14.98
C ALA A 226 -8.98 -7.98 -15.44
N TYR A 227 -8.51 -7.12 -14.54
CA TYR A 227 -8.17 -5.74 -14.85
C TYR A 227 -6.99 -5.62 -15.83
N ILE A 228 -5.92 -6.37 -15.58
CA ILE A 228 -4.76 -6.45 -16.47
C ILE A 228 -5.17 -6.95 -17.85
N ALA A 229 -6.06 -7.94 -17.95
CA ALA A 229 -6.52 -8.48 -19.21
C ALA A 229 -7.24 -7.42 -20.08
N ILE A 230 -8.11 -6.60 -19.49
CA ILE A 230 -8.79 -5.49 -20.21
C ILE A 230 -7.78 -4.42 -20.64
N ALA A 231 -6.84 -4.07 -19.74
CA ALA A 231 -5.83 -3.07 -20.07
C ALA A 231 -4.87 -3.54 -21.18
N LEU A 232 -4.47 -4.81 -21.15
CA LEU A 232 -3.67 -5.40 -22.23
C LEU A 232 -4.44 -5.45 -23.54
N TRP A 233 -5.73 -5.82 -23.51
CA TRP A 233 -6.58 -5.76 -24.70
C TRP A 233 -6.61 -4.34 -25.28
N THR A 234 -6.91 -3.34 -24.46
CA THR A 234 -6.93 -1.94 -24.88
C THR A 234 -5.60 -1.51 -25.48
N THR A 235 -4.48 -1.86 -24.83
CA THR A 235 -3.14 -1.50 -25.26
C THR A 235 -2.76 -2.18 -26.59
N ILE A 236 -3.04 -3.46 -26.74
CA ILE A 236 -2.71 -4.25 -27.94
C ILE A 236 -3.61 -3.82 -29.12
N ALA A 237 -4.91 -3.63 -28.89
CA ALA A 237 -5.84 -3.17 -29.92
C ALA A 237 -5.48 -1.77 -30.46
N ASN A 238 -4.78 -0.97 -29.64
CA ASN A 238 -4.38 0.40 -29.97
C ASN A 238 -2.85 0.56 -30.08
N ILE A 239 -2.13 -0.50 -30.44
CA ILE A 239 -0.65 -0.54 -30.43
C ILE A 239 -0.01 0.55 -31.31
N THR A 240 -0.69 0.96 -32.39
CA THR A 240 -0.25 2.01 -33.31
C THR A 240 -0.21 3.40 -32.68
N TRP A 241 -0.97 3.62 -31.58
CA TRP A 241 -1.01 4.88 -30.87
C TRP A 241 0.04 4.96 -29.74
N LEU A 242 0.68 3.85 -29.36
CA LEU A 242 1.66 3.83 -28.26
C LEU A 242 2.83 4.80 -28.46
N PRO A 243 3.42 4.98 -29.67
CA PRO A 243 4.48 5.98 -29.84
C PRO A 243 4.01 7.40 -29.51
N ALA A 244 2.77 7.76 -29.88
CA ALA A 244 2.20 9.06 -29.54
C ALA A 244 1.89 9.18 -28.03
N VAL A 245 1.40 8.10 -27.40
CA VAL A 245 1.16 8.04 -25.94
C VAL A 245 2.45 8.27 -25.17
N PHE A 246 3.52 7.56 -25.51
CA PHE A 246 4.82 7.75 -24.85
C PHE A 246 5.42 9.13 -25.17
N GLY A 247 5.29 9.62 -26.41
CA GLY A 247 5.71 10.96 -26.79
C GLY A 247 5.04 12.02 -25.90
N LEU A 248 3.72 11.99 -25.80
CA LEU A 248 2.94 12.90 -24.96
C LEU A 248 3.32 12.80 -23.47
N MET A 249 3.52 11.59 -22.98
CA MET A 249 3.90 11.35 -21.58
C MET A 249 5.27 11.96 -21.27
N PHE A 250 6.28 11.71 -22.12
CA PHE A 250 7.62 12.24 -21.88
C PHE A 250 7.71 13.75 -22.10
N GLU A 251 7.05 14.28 -23.12
CA GLU A 251 6.96 15.73 -23.35
C GLU A 251 6.36 16.44 -22.14
N SER A 252 5.24 15.95 -21.62
CA SER A 252 4.60 16.48 -20.42
C SER A 252 5.45 16.29 -19.15
N ALA A 253 6.18 15.16 -19.01
CA ALA A 253 6.97 14.87 -17.83
C ALA A 253 8.17 15.81 -17.66
N PHE A 254 8.71 16.36 -18.76
CA PHE A 254 9.89 17.22 -18.79
C PHE A 254 9.58 18.64 -19.30
N ASP A 255 8.31 19.07 -19.27
CA ASP A 255 7.95 20.47 -19.48
C ASP A 255 8.37 21.33 -18.26
N PHE A 256 9.61 21.74 -18.28
CA PHE A 256 10.22 22.52 -17.20
C PHE A 256 9.55 23.89 -17.00
N GLN A 257 8.94 24.49 -18.03
CA GLN A 257 8.23 25.78 -17.87
C GLN A 257 7.00 25.60 -16.99
N SER A 258 6.20 24.58 -17.24
CA SER A 258 5.03 24.25 -16.44
C SER A 258 5.43 23.79 -15.04
N ILE A 259 6.52 23.03 -14.87
CA ILE A 259 7.00 22.56 -13.58
C ILE A 259 7.44 23.71 -12.68
N PHE A 260 8.24 24.65 -13.20
CA PHE A 260 8.75 25.78 -12.40
C PHE A 260 7.78 26.95 -12.29
N GLY A 261 6.79 27.06 -13.19
CA GLY A 261 5.76 28.07 -13.16
C GLY A 261 4.69 27.88 -12.07
N GLY A 262 4.47 26.61 -11.66
CA GLY A 262 3.45 26.27 -10.66
C GLY A 262 3.71 24.94 -9.99
N PHE A 263 4.82 24.81 -9.25
CA PHE A 263 5.30 23.52 -8.73
C PHE A 263 4.27 22.75 -7.89
N ALA A 264 3.44 23.44 -7.10
CA ALA A 264 2.42 22.81 -6.26
C ALA A 264 1.35 22.04 -7.03
N GLY A 265 1.04 22.44 -8.26
CA GLY A 265 0.10 21.75 -9.16
C GLY A 265 0.82 21.00 -10.29
N SER A 266 2.14 20.88 -10.24
CA SER A 266 2.92 20.35 -11.34
C SER A 266 2.73 18.84 -11.51
N VAL A 267 2.99 18.37 -12.73
CA VAL A 267 3.06 16.96 -13.11
C VAL A 267 3.96 16.14 -12.17
N VAL A 268 5.05 16.74 -11.65
CA VAL A 268 5.98 16.11 -10.71
C VAL A 268 5.31 15.86 -9.38
N MET A 269 4.76 16.92 -8.78
CA MET A 269 4.14 16.84 -7.45
C MET A 269 2.93 15.90 -7.46
N LEU A 270 2.05 16.02 -8.45
CA LEU A 270 0.86 15.17 -8.56
C LEU A 270 1.24 13.72 -8.85
N GLY A 271 2.23 13.47 -9.71
CA GLY A 271 2.72 12.12 -9.96
C GLY A 271 3.31 11.46 -8.72
N ILE A 272 4.12 12.17 -7.95
CA ILE A 272 4.70 11.66 -6.70
C ILE A 272 3.63 11.45 -5.63
N LYS A 273 2.71 12.42 -5.44
CA LYS A 273 1.63 12.34 -4.46
C LYS A 273 0.70 11.14 -4.74
N ARG A 274 0.28 10.98 -5.99
CA ARG A 274 -0.59 9.85 -6.38
C ARG A 274 0.15 8.53 -6.41
N GLY A 275 1.46 8.54 -6.73
CA GLY A 275 2.33 7.37 -6.56
C GLY A 275 2.39 6.91 -5.11
N LEU A 276 2.63 7.81 -4.17
CA LEU A 276 2.64 7.50 -2.74
C LEU A 276 1.28 6.96 -2.25
N TYR A 277 0.19 7.62 -2.65
CA TYR A 277 -1.17 7.18 -2.30
C TYR A 277 -1.46 5.75 -2.78
N SER A 278 -0.99 5.40 -3.98
CA SER A 278 -1.17 4.08 -4.58
C SER A 278 -0.29 3.02 -3.93
N ASN A 279 1.03 3.21 -3.95
CA ASN A 279 1.98 2.15 -3.56
C ASN A 279 2.37 2.13 -2.07
N GLU A 280 1.99 3.14 -1.31
CA GLU A 280 2.23 3.27 0.14
C GLU A 280 3.71 3.15 0.57
N ALA A 281 4.67 3.28 -0.34
CA ALA A 281 6.09 3.06 -0.06
C ALA A 281 6.68 4.16 0.84
N GLY A 282 7.18 3.78 2.01
CA GLY A 282 7.69 4.73 3.01
C GLY A 282 6.60 5.35 3.87
N MET A 283 5.32 5.03 3.65
CA MET A 283 4.21 5.54 4.44
C MET A 283 4.09 4.84 5.81
N GLY A 284 4.58 3.60 5.92
CA GLY A 284 4.49 2.83 7.15
C GLY A 284 3.18 2.05 7.34
N SER A 285 2.33 1.97 6.33
CA SER A 285 1.07 1.23 6.36
C SER A 285 1.27 -0.25 6.09
N ALA A 286 1.87 -0.61 4.97
CA ALA A 286 2.14 -1.98 4.56
C ALA A 286 2.99 -2.81 5.54
N PRO A 287 3.93 -2.23 6.32
CA PRO A 287 4.61 -2.93 7.39
C PRO A 287 3.70 -3.63 8.41
N ASN A 288 2.46 -3.13 8.61
CA ASN A 288 1.50 -3.79 9.49
C ASN A 288 1.05 -5.16 8.96
N ALA A 289 0.91 -5.32 7.65
CA ALA A 289 0.66 -6.64 7.05
C ALA A 289 1.94 -7.47 6.97
N ALA A 290 3.07 -6.86 6.60
CA ALA A 290 4.35 -7.55 6.51
C ALA A 290 4.73 -8.25 7.83
N ALA A 291 4.51 -7.61 8.96
CA ALA A 291 4.83 -8.16 10.29
C ALA A 291 4.04 -9.43 10.64
N THR A 292 2.86 -9.63 10.07
CA THR A 292 2.01 -10.79 10.39
C THR A 292 2.45 -12.08 9.73
N ALA A 293 3.35 -12.00 8.75
CA ALA A 293 3.83 -13.18 8.04
C ALA A 293 4.77 -14.03 8.90
N SER A 294 4.59 -15.35 8.80
CA SER A 294 5.49 -16.35 9.36
C SER A 294 6.58 -16.67 8.36
N VAL A 295 7.77 -16.12 8.56
CA VAL A 295 8.96 -16.26 7.71
C VAL A 295 10.18 -16.64 8.53
N SER A 296 11.19 -17.27 7.92
CA SER A 296 12.44 -17.64 8.60
C SER A 296 13.42 -16.46 8.72
N HIS A 297 13.22 -15.40 7.93
CA HIS A 297 14.12 -14.24 7.91
C HIS A 297 13.36 -12.95 7.60
N PRO A 298 13.56 -11.84 8.37
CA PRO A 298 12.86 -10.56 8.16
C PRO A 298 12.97 -9.99 6.75
N VAL A 299 14.12 -10.12 6.11
CA VAL A 299 14.39 -9.65 4.73
C VAL A 299 13.43 -10.25 3.71
N LYS A 300 12.95 -11.48 3.94
CA LYS A 300 12.00 -12.14 3.04
C LYS A 300 10.73 -11.31 2.85
N GLN A 301 10.18 -10.75 3.93
CA GLN A 301 9.03 -9.85 3.85
C GLN A 301 9.38 -8.46 3.31
N GLY A 302 10.56 -7.94 3.58
CA GLY A 302 11.04 -6.73 2.92
C GLY A 302 11.04 -6.87 1.40
N LEU A 303 11.54 -8.00 0.88
CA LEU A 303 11.55 -8.31 -0.55
C LEU A 303 10.13 -8.43 -1.13
N VAL A 304 9.22 -9.12 -0.42
CA VAL A 304 7.82 -9.26 -0.83
C VAL A 304 7.12 -7.91 -0.92
N GLN A 305 7.35 -7.02 0.02
CA GLN A 305 6.71 -5.69 0.01
C GLN A 305 7.35 -4.74 -1.02
N SER A 306 8.64 -4.88 -1.34
CA SER A 306 9.24 -4.23 -2.51
C SER A 306 8.56 -4.65 -3.82
N LEU A 307 8.30 -5.96 -3.99
CA LEU A 307 7.57 -6.48 -5.14
C LEU A 307 6.14 -5.94 -5.21
N SER A 308 5.48 -5.78 -4.08
CA SER A 308 4.12 -5.21 -4.00
C SER A 308 4.05 -3.80 -4.58
N VAL A 309 5.06 -2.95 -4.34
CA VAL A 309 5.17 -1.61 -4.93
C VAL A 309 5.21 -1.67 -6.47
N TYR A 310 5.93 -2.63 -7.02
CA TYR A 310 6.00 -2.83 -8.47
C TYR A 310 4.69 -3.34 -9.06
N ILE A 311 4.08 -4.33 -8.41
CA ILE A 311 2.76 -4.85 -8.84
C ILE A 311 1.73 -3.72 -8.85
N ASP A 312 1.69 -2.91 -7.80
CA ASP A 312 0.75 -1.81 -7.67
C ASP A 312 0.96 -0.75 -8.76
N THR A 313 2.14 -0.15 -8.81
CA THR A 313 2.36 1.04 -9.62
C THR A 313 2.83 0.73 -11.04
N LEU A 314 3.84 -0.17 -11.20
CA LEU A 314 4.36 -0.47 -12.54
C LEU A 314 3.43 -1.38 -13.34
N VAL A 315 2.53 -2.14 -12.67
CA VAL A 315 1.56 -2.97 -13.38
C VAL A 315 0.18 -2.34 -13.33
N ILE A 316 -0.48 -2.26 -12.17
CA ILE A 316 -1.90 -1.87 -12.09
C ILE A 316 -2.12 -0.40 -12.47
N CYS A 317 -1.33 0.55 -11.93
CA CYS A 317 -1.47 1.96 -12.32
C CYS A 317 -1.10 2.19 -13.79
N THR A 318 -0.13 1.43 -14.33
CA THR A 318 0.19 1.49 -15.76
C THR A 318 -0.97 1.00 -16.63
N CYS A 319 -1.69 -0.03 -16.19
CA CYS A 319 -2.92 -0.45 -16.87
C CYS A 319 -3.93 0.68 -16.98
N SER A 320 -4.21 1.39 -15.89
CA SER A 320 -5.11 2.54 -15.88
C SER A 320 -4.59 3.68 -16.77
N ALA A 321 -3.29 3.98 -16.63
CA ALA A 321 -2.64 5.03 -17.39
C ALA A 321 -2.72 4.77 -18.90
N MET A 322 -2.43 3.54 -19.36
CA MET A 322 -2.48 3.21 -20.78
C MET A 322 -3.89 3.35 -21.35
N MET A 323 -4.93 2.87 -20.63
CA MET A 323 -6.31 3.03 -21.07
C MET A 323 -6.68 4.51 -21.24
N VAL A 324 -6.35 5.34 -20.25
CA VAL A 324 -6.65 6.77 -20.27
C VAL A 324 -5.83 7.52 -21.33
N LEU A 325 -4.52 7.28 -21.42
CA LEU A 325 -3.63 7.98 -22.36
C LEU A 325 -3.93 7.63 -23.81
N VAL A 326 -4.30 6.38 -24.11
CA VAL A 326 -4.77 6.00 -25.45
C VAL A 326 -5.99 6.82 -25.84
N PHE A 327 -6.96 6.96 -24.94
CA PHE A 327 -8.15 7.77 -25.16
C PHE A 327 -7.81 9.26 -25.36
N TYR A 328 -6.90 9.81 -24.54
CA TYR A 328 -6.42 11.19 -24.66
C TYR A 328 -5.80 11.50 -26.04
N VAL A 329 -5.06 10.54 -26.59
CA VAL A 329 -4.42 10.71 -27.92
C VAL A 329 -5.41 10.54 -29.05
N GLN A 330 -6.40 9.64 -28.91
CA GLN A 330 -7.40 9.37 -29.95
C GLN A 330 -8.48 10.43 -30.05
N ASP A 331 -8.98 10.90 -28.92
CA ASP A 331 -10.07 11.88 -28.83
C ASP A 331 -9.84 12.88 -27.69
N PRO A 332 -8.90 13.84 -27.89
CA PRO A 332 -8.60 14.84 -26.85
C PRO A 332 -9.82 15.67 -26.46
N ALA A 333 -10.71 15.97 -27.42
CA ALA A 333 -11.89 16.80 -27.17
C ALA A 333 -12.92 16.08 -26.29
N ALA A 334 -13.11 14.77 -26.47
CA ALA A 334 -13.98 13.98 -25.60
C ALA A 334 -13.39 13.72 -24.22
N ALA A 335 -12.07 13.81 -24.08
CA ALA A 335 -11.38 13.67 -22.80
C ALA A 335 -11.39 14.98 -21.97
N GLU A 336 -11.58 16.14 -22.63
CA GLU A 336 -11.55 17.45 -21.99
C GLU A 336 -12.67 17.58 -20.94
N GLY A 337 -12.32 18.07 -19.73
CA GLY A 337 -13.25 18.25 -18.62
C GLY A 337 -13.63 16.97 -17.87
N LEU A 338 -13.27 15.79 -18.36
CA LEU A 338 -13.47 14.54 -17.63
C LEU A 338 -12.38 14.32 -16.58
N ASN A 339 -12.77 13.78 -15.43
CA ASN A 339 -11.85 13.50 -14.33
C ASN A 339 -12.29 12.21 -13.59
N GLY A 340 -11.34 11.55 -12.89
CA GLY A 340 -11.63 10.40 -12.06
C GLY A 340 -12.33 9.25 -12.78
N MET A 341 -13.40 8.73 -12.18
CA MET A 341 -14.14 7.60 -12.74
C MET A 341 -14.77 7.84 -14.10
N PRO A 342 -15.47 8.96 -14.37
CA PRO A 342 -16.02 9.25 -15.69
C PRO A 342 -14.97 9.18 -16.81
N LEU A 343 -13.76 9.66 -16.55
CA LEU A 343 -12.67 9.58 -17.54
C LEU A 343 -12.27 8.13 -17.84
N VAL A 344 -12.14 7.27 -16.83
CA VAL A 344 -11.79 5.86 -17.01
C VAL A 344 -12.90 5.11 -17.74
N GLN A 345 -14.16 5.35 -17.38
CA GLN A 345 -15.31 4.73 -18.03
C GLN A 345 -15.37 5.09 -19.52
N MET A 346 -15.16 6.36 -19.87
CA MET A 346 -15.13 6.80 -21.26
C MET A 346 -13.93 6.24 -22.03
N ALA A 347 -12.75 6.20 -21.40
CA ALA A 347 -11.55 5.62 -22.00
C ALA A 347 -11.73 4.13 -22.35
N VAL A 348 -12.32 3.36 -21.45
CA VAL A 348 -12.58 1.94 -21.69
C VAL A 348 -13.73 1.74 -22.68
N ASN A 349 -14.77 2.58 -22.63
CA ASN A 349 -15.83 2.57 -23.63
C ASN A 349 -15.29 2.78 -25.05
N ASN A 350 -14.38 3.71 -25.24
CA ASN A 350 -13.74 3.98 -26.53
C ASN A 350 -13.01 2.77 -27.11
N SER A 351 -12.39 1.94 -26.24
CA SER A 351 -11.55 0.81 -26.67
C SER A 351 -12.29 -0.54 -26.72
N VAL A 352 -13.25 -0.75 -25.83
CA VAL A 352 -13.93 -2.05 -25.59
C VAL A 352 -15.43 -1.95 -25.87
N GLY A 353 -15.97 -0.74 -25.94
CA GLY A 353 -17.41 -0.49 -26.08
C GLY A 353 -18.14 -0.55 -24.73
N PRO A 354 -19.50 -0.52 -24.76
CA PRO A 354 -20.33 -0.41 -23.55
C PRO A 354 -20.08 -1.51 -22.49
N VAL A 355 -19.70 -2.72 -22.91
CA VAL A 355 -19.33 -3.81 -21.98
C VAL A 355 -18.15 -3.41 -21.09
N GLY A 356 -17.23 -2.60 -21.61
CA GLY A 356 -16.09 -2.08 -20.87
C GLY A 356 -16.51 -1.20 -19.69
N ILE A 357 -17.55 -0.39 -19.84
CA ILE A 357 -18.08 0.46 -18.77
C ILE A 357 -18.63 -0.42 -17.62
N HIS A 358 -19.41 -1.45 -17.94
CA HIS A 358 -19.95 -2.36 -16.95
C HIS A 358 -18.83 -3.09 -16.19
N PHE A 359 -17.80 -3.51 -16.92
CA PHE A 359 -16.64 -4.14 -16.32
C PHE A 359 -15.89 -3.18 -15.37
N ILE A 360 -15.60 -1.95 -15.77
CA ILE A 360 -14.90 -0.96 -14.94
C ILE A 360 -15.72 -0.58 -13.72
N THR A 361 -17.03 -0.44 -13.87
CA THR A 361 -17.93 -0.19 -12.73
C THR A 361 -17.90 -1.34 -11.73
N PHE A 362 -17.96 -2.58 -12.21
CA PHE A 362 -17.80 -3.75 -11.33
C PHE A 362 -16.41 -3.80 -10.69
N ALA A 363 -15.36 -3.55 -11.49
CA ALA A 363 -13.99 -3.57 -11.01
C ALA A 363 -13.77 -2.56 -9.88
N ILE A 364 -14.26 -1.31 -9.99
CA ILE A 364 -14.06 -0.31 -8.94
C ILE A 364 -14.74 -0.69 -7.63
N PHE A 365 -15.91 -1.34 -7.68
CA PHE A 365 -16.55 -1.88 -6.48
C PHE A 365 -15.71 -2.97 -5.82
N MET A 366 -15.11 -3.86 -6.60
CA MET A 366 -14.24 -4.92 -6.09
C MET A 366 -12.93 -4.36 -5.53
N PHE A 367 -12.31 -3.40 -6.20
CA PHE A 367 -11.11 -2.71 -5.73
C PHE A 367 -11.38 -1.90 -4.45
N ALA A 368 -12.47 -1.13 -4.42
CA ALA A 368 -12.89 -0.42 -3.22
C ALA A 368 -13.13 -1.38 -2.05
N TYR A 369 -13.89 -2.45 -2.28
CA TYR A 369 -14.20 -3.45 -1.27
C TYR A 369 -12.94 -4.11 -0.69
N SER A 370 -11.99 -4.51 -1.55
CA SER A 370 -10.71 -5.06 -1.07
C SER A 370 -9.93 -4.05 -0.23
N SER A 371 -9.91 -2.77 -0.64
CA SER A 371 -9.23 -1.72 0.12
C SER A 371 -9.90 -1.41 1.46
N LEU A 372 -11.24 -1.41 1.53
CA LEU A 372 -11.95 -1.28 2.81
C LEU A 372 -11.49 -2.32 3.83
N ILE A 373 -11.29 -3.56 3.38
CA ILE A 373 -10.85 -4.67 4.22
C ILE A 373 -9.36 -4.54 4.59
N GLY A 374 -8.50 -4.20 3.62
CA GLY A 374 -7.07 -4.02 3.81
C GLY A 374 -6.74 -2.84 4.74
N ASN A 375 -7.39 -1.70 4.53
CA ASN A 375 -7.27 -0.51 5.37
C ASN A 375 -7.72 -0.79 6.82
N TYR A 376 -8.84 -1.51 6.96
CA TYR A 376 -9.30 -1.94 8.27
C TYR A 376 -8.26 -2.84 8.97
N PHE A 377 -7.61 -3.75 8.26
CA PHE A 377 -6.58 -4.62 8.83
C PHE A 377 -5.42 -3.81 9.44
N TYR A 378 -4.92 -2.80 8.73
CA TYR A 378 -3.89 -1.91 9.25
C TYR A 378 -4.36 -1.13 10.48
N ALA A 379 -5.57 -0.60 10.40
CA ALA A 379 -6.16 0.17 11.49
C ALA A 379 -6.41 -0.70 12.73
N GLU A 380 -6.87 -1.94 12.58
CA GLU A 380 -7.04 -2.88 13.70
C GLU A 380 -5.71 -3.19 14.38
N SER A 381 -4.61 -3.40 13.64
CA SER A 381 -3.28 -3.63 14.20
C SER A 381 -2.85 -2.46 15.09
N ASN A 382 -3.05 -1.23 14.63
CA ASN A 382 -2.71 -0.02 15.36
C ASN A 382 -3.67 0.28 16.54
N PHE A 383 -4.96 -0.04 16.39
CA PHE A 383 -5.91 0.06 17.49
C PHE A 383 -5.55 -0.90 18.65
N ARG A 384 -5.14 -2.12 18.31
CA ARG A 384 -4.66 -3.11 19.30
C ARG A 384 -3.36 -2.67 19.98
N PHE A 385 -2.47 -1.96 19.29
CA PHE A 385 -1.28 -1.36 19.90
C PHE A 385 -1.63 -0.34 20.99
N ILE A 386 -2.71 0.45 20.79
CA ILE A 386 -3.16 1.48 21.75
C ILE A 386 -3.90 0.85 22.94
N LYS A 387 -4.87 -0.03 22.67
CA LYS A 387 -5.87 -0.52 23.64
C LYS A 387 -5.70 -2.00 24.05
N ASN A 388 -4.64 -2.67 23.59
CA ASN A 388 -4.48 -4.10 23.76
C ASN A 388 -5.71 -4.90 23.28
N ASP A 389 -5.96 -6.09 23.82
CA ASP A 389 -6.98 -7.03 23.35
C ASP A 389 -8.38 -6.81 23.97
N SER A 390 -8.79 -5.56 24.21
CA SER A 390 -10.16 -5.26 24.68
C SER A 390 -11.21 -5.56 23.62
N LYS A 391 -11.95 -6.65 23.78
CA LYS A 391 -13.00 -7.09 22.85
C LYS A 391 -14.10 -6.04 22.68
N ALA A 392 -14.54 -5.40 23.77
CA ALA A 392 -15.59 -4.38 23.70
C ALA A 392 -15.13 -3.14 22.93
N ALA A 393 -13.91 -2.65 23.18
CA ALA A 393 -13.34 -1.52 22.46
C ALA A 393 -13.18 -1.83 20.96
N LEU A 394 -12.78 -3.06 20.61
CA LEU A 394 -12.65 -3.50 19.23
C LEU A 394 -14.00 -3.54 18.50
N ILE A 395 -15.08 -3.97 19.15
CA ILE A 395 -16.43 -3.96 18.57
C ILE A 395 -16.85 -2.51 18.27
N ILE A 396 -16.66 -1.60 19.22
CA ILE A 396 -16.98 -0.17 19.02
C ILE A 396 -16.18 0.40 17.85
N PHE A 397 -14.88 0.07 17.77
CA PHE A 397 -14.03 0.50 16.67
C PHE A 397 -14.52 -0.02 15.31
N ARG A 398 -14.91 -1.29 15.23
CA ARG A 398 -15.49 -1.90 14.01
C ARG A 398 -16.76 -1.17 13.57
N LEU A 399 -17.65 -0.89 14.51
CA LEU A 399 -18.89 -0.15 14.22
C LEU A 399 -18.59 1.28 13.74
N ALA A 400 -17.60 1.96 14.32
CA ALA A 400 -17.18 3.28 13.86
C ALA A 400 -16.63 3.24 12.43
N CYS A 401 -15.79 2.24 12.09
CA CYS A 401 -15.30 2.06 10.72
C CYS A 401 -16.46 1.83 9.72
N LEU A 402 -17.43 0.99 10.07
CA LEU A 402 -18.60 0.73 9.23
C LEU A 402 -19.47 1.99 9.05
N ALA A 403 -19.65 2.80 10.09
CA ALA A 403 -20.35 4.07 10.01
C ALA A 403 -19.67 5.06 9.05
N VAL A 404 -18.34 5.10 9.03
CA VAL A 404 -17.56 5.96 8.10
C VAL A 404 -17.70 5.47 6.66
N ILE A 405 -17.68 4.16 6.43
CA ILE A 405 -17.93 3.59 5.09
C ILE A 405 -19.30 4.00 4.58
N PHE A 406 -20.34 3.90 5.41
CA PHE A 406 -21.68 4.35 5.05
C PHE A 406 -21.72 5.86 4.79
N TYR A 407 -21.14 6.66 5.68
CA TYR A 407 -21.08 8.12 5.53
C TYR A 407 -20.39 8.53 4.22
N GLY A 408 -19.25 7.92 3.90
CA GLY A 408 -18.52 8.17 2.66
C GLY A 408 -19.30 7.81 1.40
N ALA A 409 -20.12 6.76 1.45
CA ALA A 409 -20.95 6.35 0.33
C ALA A 409 -22.05 7.37 -0.02
N VAL A 410 -22.54 8.14 0.96
CA VAL A 410 -23.73 9.02 0.81
C VAL A 410 -23.42 10.52 0.80
N ASN A 411 -22.18 10.92 1.06
CA ASN A 411 -21.80 12.34 1.15
C ASN A 411 -20.66 12.70 0.20
N SER A 412 -20.59 13.99 -0.18
CA SER A 412 -19.42 14.55 -0.86
C SER A 412 -18.22 14.63 0.10
N PHE A 413 -17.00 14.50 -0.42
CA PHE A 413 -15.84 14.15 0.41
C PHE A 413 -14.65 15.09 0.31
N ASP A 414 -14.80 16.35 -0.17
CA ASP A 414 -13.67 17.25 -0.43
C ASP A 414 -12.83 17.53 0.82
N LEU A 415 -13.49 17.88 1.94
CA LEU A 415 -12.79 18.10 3.21
C LEU A 415 -12.11 16.84 3.72
N ALA A 416 -12.78 15.69 3.61
CA ALA A 416 -12.22 14.43 4.07
C ALA A 416 -11.04 13.96 3.20
N TRP A 417 -11.03 14.32 1.91
CA TRP A 417 -9.90 14.09 1.03
C TRP A 417 -8.66 14.85 1.49
N ASN A 418 -8.78 16.15 1.74
CA ASN A 418 -7.68 16.96 2.24
C ASN A 418 -7.17 16.46 3.60
N LEU A 419 -8.08 16.12 4.52
CA LEU A 419 -7.70 15.59 5.83
C LEU A 419 -7.01 14.24 5.73
N ALA A 420 -7.49 13.33 4.87
CA ALA A 420 -6.86 12.04 4.65
C ALA A 420 -5.43 12.21 4.09
N ASP A 421 -5.24 13.11 3.14
CA ASP A 421 -3.92 13.45 2.59
C ASP A 421 -3.00 14.05 3.67
N ILE A 422 -3.49 14.95 4.52
CA ILE A 422 -2.71 15.51 5.64
C ILE A 422 -2.28 14.39 6.62
N PHE A 423 -3.21 13.52 7.04
CA PHE A 423 -2.87 12.42 7.95
C PHE A 423 -1.88 11.44 7.31
N MET A 424 -2.05 11.14 6.02
CA MET A 424 -1.11 10.35 5.24
C MET A 424 0.29 10.96 5.22
N GLY A 425 0.39 12.26 4.96
CA GLY A 425 1.66 12.96 4.94
C GLY A 425 2.36 13.00 6.30
N LEU A 426 1.63 13.29 7.37
CA LEU A 426 2.16 13.29 8.74
C LEU A 426 2.65 11.89 9.14
N MET A 427 1.88 10.86 8.84
CA MET A 427 2.24 9.46 9.07
C MET A 427 3.50 9.07 8.30
N ALA A 428 3.57 9.42 7.01
CA ALA A 428 4.72 9.15 6.16
C ALA A 428 5.99 9.86 6.67
N MET A 429 5.90 11.14 7.06
CA MET A 429 7.04 11.86 7.64
C MET A 429 7.55 11.18 8.91
N MET A 430 6.67 10.79 9.83
CA MET A 430 7.07 10.06 11.04
C MET A 430 7.77 8.74 10.71
N ASN A 431 7.23 7.99 9.76
CA ASN A 431 7.80 6.72 9.35
C ASN A 431 9.15 6.88 8.65
N LEU A 432 9.26 7.82 7.71
CA LEU A 432 10.52 8.09 6.99
C LEU A 432 11.65 8.47 7.94
N ILE A 433 11.36 9.29 8.96
CA ILE A 433 12.33 9.62 10.03
C ILE A 433 12.69 8.36 10.83
N ALA A 434 11.70 7.56 11.23
CA ALA A 434 11.93 6.34 12.00
C ALA A 434 12.80 5.34 11.23
N ILE A 435 12.52 5.11 9.94
CA ILE A 435 13.33 4.18 9.14
C ILE A 435 14.74 4.71 8.84
N LEU A 436 14.94 6.03 8.76
CA LEU A 436 16.29 6.62 8.69
C LEU A 436 17.10 6.30 9.96
N LEU A 437 16.51 6.46 11.14
CA LEU A 437 17.17 6.20 12.42
C LEU A 437 17.43 4.70 12.64
N LEU A 438 16.50 3.84 12.24
CA LEU A 438 16.56 2.40 12.47
C LEU A 438 17.11 1.59 11.30
N GLY A 439 17.28 2.19 10.14
CA GLY A 439 17.65 1.51 8.88
C GLY A 439 18.95 0.69 8.97
N LYS A 440 19.86 1.04 9.89
CA LYS A 440 21.07 0.25 10.15
C LYS A 440 20.77 -1.23 10.47
N TRP A 441 19.66 -1.51 11.14
CA TRP A 441 19.26 -2.87 11.51
C TRP A 441 18.69 -3.65 10.32
N ALA A 442 17.92 -3.00 9.47
CA ALA A 442 17.48 -3.60 8.20
C ALA A 442 18.68 -3.89 7.28
N LEU A 443 19.68 -3.01 7.26
CA LEU A 443 20.92 -3.22 6.51
C LEU A 443 21.77 -4.37 7.11
N ALA A 444 21.83 -4.52 8.42
CA ALA A 444 22.48 -5.64 9.08
C ALA A 444 21.79 -6.97 8.74
N ALA A 445 20.46 -7.02 8.83
CA ALA A 445 19.68 -8.18 8.43
C ALA A 445 19.86 -8.50 6.91
N LEU A 446 19.94 -7.47 6.04
CA LEU A 446 20.21 -7.68 4.62
C LEU A 446 21.60 -8.24 4.36
N LYS A 447 22.59 -7.84 5.15
CA LYS A 447 23.95 -8.39 5.06
C LYS A 447 23.94 -9.87 5.42
N ASP A 448 23.36 -10.23 6.57
CA ASP A 448 23.21 -11.61 7.03
C ASP A 448 22.48 -12.48 5.98
N TYR A 449 21.32 -12.01 5.49
CA TYR A 449 20.58 -12.67 4.42
C TYR A 449 21.45 -12.92 3.18
N SER A 450 22.23 -11.91 2.77
CA SER A 450 23.04 -11.99 1.56
C SER A 450 24.22 -12.98 1.71
N GLU A 451 24.82 -13.07 2.89
CA GLU A 451 25.89 -13.99 3.22
C GLU A 451 25.39 -15.44 3.22
N GLN A 452 24.27 -15.71 3.88
CA GLN A 452 23.66 -17.05 3.89
C GLN A 452 23.23 -17.49 2.46
N ARG A 453 22.64 -16.56 1.66
CA ARG A 453 22.29 -16.84 0.26
C ARG A 453 23.53 -17.11 -0.61
N ALA A 454 24.62 -16.39 -0.43
CA ALA A 454 25.88 -16.64 -1.15
C ALA A 454 26.49 -17.99 -0.80
N ALA A 455 26.28 -18.46 0.44
CA ALA A 455 26.67 -19.81 0.87
C ALA A 455 25.71 -20.92 0.38
N GLY A 456 24.67 -20.58 -0.41
CA GLY A 456 23.71 -21.55 -0.95
C GLY A 456 22.62 -21.99 0.05
N LYS A 457 22.58 -21.39 1.25
CA LYS A 457 21.60 -21.70 2.30
C LYS A 457 20.27 -20.97 2.08
N ASP A 458 19.20 -21.51 2.64
CA ASP A 458 17.95 -20.75 2.81
C ASP A 458 18.03 -19.94 4.12
N PRO A 459 18.01 -18.58 4.05
CA PRO A 459 18.36 -17.76 5.19
C PRO A 459 17.43 -17.90 6.39
N VAL A 460 18.03 -18.02 7.57
CA VAL A 460 17.37 -18.01 8.88
C VAL A 460 17.98 -16.88 9.72
N PHE A 461 17.12 -16.08 10.35
CA PHE A 461 17.55 -14.93 11.15
C PHE A 461 17.50 -15.25 12.63
N VAL A 462 18.61 -14.96 13.32
CA VAL A 462 18.73 -15.00 14.78
C VAL A 462 19.27 -13.65 15.23
N ALA A 463 18.49 -12.90 16.03
CA ALA A 463 18.85 -11.55 16.45
C ALA A 463 20.14 -11.52 17.29
N ASP A 464 20.40 -12.58 18.04
CA ASP A 464 21.60 -12.73 18.88
C ASP A 464 22.89 -12.72 18.06
N ASN A 465 22.83 -13.09 16.78
CA ASN A 465 23.98 -13.07 15.86
C ASN A 465 24.29 -11.65 15.31
N VAL A 466 23.43 -10.65 15.57
CA VAL A 466 23.63 -9.27 15.09
C VAL A 466 24.14 -8.39 16.23
N PRO A 467 25.44 -8.01 16.22
CA PRO A 467 26.03 -7.28 17.32
C PRO A 467 25.31 -5.96 17.62
N GLY A 468 24.93 -5.78 18.90
CA GLY A 468 24.30 -4.56 19.39
C GLY A 468 22.86 -4.35 18.95
N MET A 469 22.19 -5.36 18.39
CA MET A 469 20.76 -5.28 18.09
C MET A 469 19.96 -5.18 19.39
N PRO A 470 19.01 -4.22 19.51
CA PRO A 470 18.11 -4.17 20.64
C PRO A 470 17.26 -5.45 20.73
N GLN A 471 16.80 -5.76 21.95
CA GLN A 471 15.96 -6.92 22.20
C GLN A 471 14.77 -6.99 21.24
N THR A 472 14.48 -8.19 20.76
CA THR A 472 13.35 -8.52 19.89
C THR A 472 12.47 -9.58 20.56
N ASP A 473 11.16 -9.62 20.24
CA ASP A 473 10.24 -10.57 20.87
C ASP A 473 10.21 -11.94 20.18
N CYS A 474 10.63 -12.02 18.90
CA CYS A 474 10.39 -13.21 18.07
C CYS A 474 11.63 -13.78 17.38
N TRP A 475 12.84 -13.28 17.68
CA TRP A 475 14.03 -13.65 16.92
C TRP A 475 15.23 -14.06 17.80
N HIS A 476 15.01 -14.35 19.08
CA HIS A 476 16.02 -14.97 19.94
C HIS A 476 16.16 -16.46 19.63
N LEU A 477 17.32 -17.01 19.94
CA LEU A 477 17.71 -18.38 19.60
C LEU A 477 16.64 -19.41 20.06
N ASP A 478 16.14 -19.29 21.29
CA ASP A 478 15.17 -20.23 21.85
C ASP A 478 13.81 -20.14 21.13
N GLU A 479 13.39 -18.96 20.69
CA GLU A 479 12.13 -18.73 20.00
C GLU A 479 12.22 -19.18 18.53
N VAL A 480 13.38 -19.00 17.88
CA VAL A 480 13.60 -19.45 16.50
C VAL A 480 13.64 -20.98 16.42
N LYS A 481 14.14 -21.68 17.44
CA LYS A 481 14.07 -23.14 17.53
C LYS A 481 12.64 -23.68 17.48
N ASP A 482 11.69 -22.96 18.07
CA ASP A 482 10.27 -23.32 18.09
C ASP A 482 9.61 -23.23 16.69
N PHE A 483 10.25 -22.58 15.71
CA PHE A 483 9.77 -22.53 14.32
C PHE A 483 9.94 -23.86 13.56
N GLY A 484 10.64 -24.79 14.10
CA GLY A 484 10.63 -26.28 14.04
C GLY A 484 10.76 -26.98 12.68
N ASP A 485 10.46 -26.39 11.51
CA ASP A 485 10.42 -27.07 10.22
C ASP A 485 11.24 -26.37 9.11
N GLY A 486 11.69 -27.15 8.14
CA GLY A 486 12.35 -26.65 6.92
C GLY A 486 13.71 -26.00 7.20
N PRO A 487 14.00 -24.80 6.63
CA PRO A 487 15.31 -24.14 6.72
C PRO A 487 15.79 -23.90 8.15
N VAL A 488 14.87 -23.73 9.09
CA VAL A 488 15.20 -23.53 10.51
C VAL A 488 15.77 -24.78 11.11
N LYS A 489 15.18 -25.95 10.82
CA LYS A 489 15.70 -27.25 11.27
C LYS A 489 17.09 -27.51 10.71
N GLU A 490 17.28 -27.33 9.40
CA GLU A 490 18.58 -27.49 8.73
C GLU A 490 19.65 -26.55 9.33
N TYR A 491 19.28 -25.29 9.64
CA TYR A 491 20.19 -24.32 10.26
C TYR A 491 20.72 -24.79 11.62
N PHE A 492 19.85 -25.37 12.47
CA PHE A 492 20.26 -25.87 13.79
C PHE A 492 21.00 -27.23 13.70
N GLU A 493 20.67 -28.07 12.75
CA GLU A 493 21.40 -29.31 12.50
C GLU A 493 22.84 -29.00 12.06
N ASP A 494 23.02 -28.07 11.10
CA ASP A 494 24.34 -27.60 10.66
C ASP A 494 25.17 -26.96 11.79
N ALA A 495 24.52 -26.16 12.69
CA ALA A 495 25.20 -25.52 13.82
C ALA A 495 25.64 -26.56 14.86
N MET A 496 24.85 -27.58 15.12
CA MET A 496 25.19 -28.66 16.04
C MET A 496 26.35 -29.52 15.52
N ASP A 497 26.37 -29.81 14.20
CA ASP A 497 27.44 -30.56 13.56
C ASP A 497 28.75 -29.76 13.53
N ALA A 498 28.70 -28.43 13.44
CA ALA A 498 29.88 -27.56 13.52
C ALA A 498 30.51 -27.59 14.93
N ASP A 499 29.69 -27.49 15.99
CA ASP A 499 30.14 -27.54 17.38
C ASP A 499 30.76 -28.91 17.75
N VAL A 500 30.25 -30.00 17.15
CA VAL A 500 30.78 -31.35 17.36
C VAL A 500 32.16 -31.54 16.66
N ASN A 501 32.40 -30.83 15.56
CA ASN A 501 33.67 -30.93 14.82
C ASN A 501 34.75 -29.98 15.34
N GLU A 502 34.41 -28.99 16.19
CA GLU A 502 35.37 -28.09 16.86
C GLU A 502 35.74 -28.55 18.29
N ALA A 503 35.07 -29.56 18.86
CA ALA A 503 35.33 -30.15 20.17
C ALA A 503 36.17 -31.43 20.06
#